data_343a0a74ab92d60c876f9cce8527560e
#
_entry.id   343a0a74ab92d60c876f9cce8527560e
#
_cell.length_a   1.000
_cell.length_b   1.000
_cell.length_c   1.000
_cell.angle_alpha   90.00
_cell.angle_beta   90.00
_cell.angle_gamma   90.00
#
_symmetry.space_group_name_H-M   'P 1'
#
loop_
_entity.id
_entity.type
_entity.pdbx_description
1 polymer ?
#
loop_
_entity_poly.entity_id
_entity_poly.type
_entity_poly.pdbx_seq_one_letter_code
_entity_poly.pdbx_strand_id
1 'polypeptide(L)'
;MITFSDVLTYVYAKRIADLVAAARLPAMTPFREVTDAGALMSYGPSITGMCRRAADFVVRILKGASPAEMAIEQPTRFEFVINLKAAKALGLTISPVMRLQADKIIERIGGMLNESEQQFDAKR
;
A
#
# COMPACT_ATOMS: atom_id res chain seq x y z
N MET A 1 3.13 -13.81 -9.25
CA MET A 1 4.45 -13.16 -9.06
C MET A 1 4.45 -12.48 -7.70
N ILE A 2 5.55 -12.58 -6.96
CA ILE A 2 5.76 -11.83 -5.70
C ILE A 2 6.98 -10.95 -5.90
N THR A 3 6.90 -9.68 -5.51
CA THR A 3 8.03 -8.76 -5.52
C THR A 3 8.52 -8.51 -4.08
N PHE A 4 9.81 -8.21 -3.95
CA PHE A 4 10.39 -7.84 -2.67
C PHE A 4 10.32 -6.34 -2.42
N SER A 5 10.47 -5.94 -1.16
CA SER A 5 10.56 -4.53 -0.77
C SER A 5 11.92 -3.97 -1.18
N ASP A 6 11.94 -3.19 -2.25
CA ASP A 6 13.11 -2.54 -2.80
C ASP A 6 12.73 -1.18 -3.40
N VAL A 7 13.66 -0.23 -3.35
CA VAL A 7 13.45 1.14 -3.88
C VAL A 7 13.10 1.12 -5.37
N LEU A 8 13.70 0.23 -6.16
CA LEU A 8 13.40 0.10 -7.59
C LEU A 8 11.96 -0.36 -7.82
N THR A 9 11.46 -1.29 -6.99
CA THR A 9 10.07 -1.75 -7.06
C THR A 9 9.09 -0.60 -6.79
N TYR A 10 9.42 0.29 -5.87
CA TYR A 10 8.62 1.47 -5.57
C TYR A 10 8.67 2.50 -6.70
N VAL A 11 9.87 2.87 -7.17
CA VAL A 11 10.06 3.88 -8.23
C VAL A 11 9.43 3.44 -9.55
N TYR A 12 9.55 2.16 -9.90
CA TYR A 12 8.99 1.61 -11.15
C TYR A 12 7.62 0.96 -10.99
N ALA A 13 6.86 1.31 -9.94
CA ALA A 13 5.54 0.74 -9.62
C ALA A 13 4.61 0.66 -10.85
N LYS A 14 4.45 1.77 -11.58
CA LYS A 14 3.61 1.82 -12.79
C LYS A 14 4.11 0.86 -13.87
N ARG A 15 5.40 0.83 -14.14
CA ARG A 15 5.99 -0.05 -15.16
C ARG A 15 5.82 -1.53 -14.80
N ILE A 16 6.01 -1.86 -13.54
CA ILE A 16 5.81 -3.23 -13.04
C ILE A 16 4.34 -3.62 -13.18
N ALA A 17 3.42 -2.76 -12.77
CA ALA A 17 1.98 -2.99 -12.91
C ALA A 17 1.58 -3.22 -14.38
N ASP A 18 2.09 -2.41 -15.32
CA ASP A 18 1.81 -2.57 -16.74
C ASP A 18 2.36 -3.89 -17.30
N LEU A 19 3.57 -4.27 -16.92
CA LEU A 19 4.20 -5.53 -17.36
C LEU A 19 3.45 -6.76 -16.84
N VAL A 20 3.05 -6.79 -15.56
CA VAL A 20 2.30 -7.93 -15.00
C VAL A 20 0.90 -8.01 -15.58
N ALA A 21 0.26 -6.86 -15.87
CA ALA A 21 -1.03 -6.82 -16.54
C ALA A 21 -0.93 -7.34 -17.98
N ALA A 22 0.07 -6.91 -18.76
CA ALA A 22 0.32 -7.39 -20.13
C ALA A 22 0.60 -8.89 -20.17
N ALA A 23 1.36 -9.38 -19.21
CA ALA A 23 1.67 -10.82 -19.08
C ALA A 23 0.54 -11.64 -18.43
N ARG A 24 -0.59 -11.03 -18.03
CA ARG A 24 -1.69 -11.64 -17.28
C ARG A 24 -1.22 -12.42 -16.04
N LEU A 25 -0.23 -11.88 -15.33
CA LEU A 25 0.32 -12.47 -14.13
C LEU A 25 -0.34 -11.89 -12.87
N PRO A 26 -0.92 -12.72 -12.00
CA PRO A 26 -1.32 -12.24 -10.67
C PRO A 26 -0.07 -11.83 -9.89
N ALA A 27 -0.04 -10.57 -9.43
CA ALA A 27 1.10 -10.02 -8.70
C ALA A 27 0.69 -9.57 -7.31
N MET A 28 1.51 -9.98 -6.32
CA MET A 28 1.46 -9.49 -4.96
C MET A 28 2.74 -8.68 -4.67
N THR A 29 2.58 -7.51 -4.08
CA THR A 29 3.67 -6.57 -3.86
C THR A 29 3.65 -6.05 -2.42
N PRO A 30 4.79 -5.60 -1.86
CA PRO A 30 4.81 -5.00 -0.53
C PRO A 30 4.30 -3.55 -0.54
N PHE A 31 4.22 -2.91 -1.71
CA PHE A 31 3.85 -1.50 -1.83
C PHE A 31 2.45 -1.33 -2.41
N ARG A 32 1.60 -0.61 -1.67
CA ARG A 32 0.25 -0.22 -2.11
C ARG A 32 0.26 0.50 -3.45
N GLU A 33 1.27 1.34 -3.70
CA GLU A 33 1.41 2.15 -4.90
C GLU A 33 1.46 1.29 -6.18
N VAL A 34 2.03 0.10 -6.12
CA VAL A 34 2.03 -0.85 -7.25
C VAL A 34 0.62 -1.41 -7.49
N THR A 35 -0.15 -1.65 -6.42
CA THR A 35 -1.55 -2.10 -6.52
C THR A 35 -2.46 -0.97 -7.01
N ASP A 36 -2.27 0.25 -6.54
CA ASP A 36 -2.97 1.44 -7.04
C ASP A 36 -2.66 1.68 -8.53
N ALA A 37 -1.43 1.35 -8.98
CA ALA A 37 -1.03 1.40 -10.39
C ALA A 37 -1.60 0.26 -11.27
N GLY A 38 -2.16 -0.80 -10.68
CA GLY A 38 -2.84 -1.86 -11.43
C GLY A 38 -2.45 -3.30 -11.09
N ALA A 39 -1.54 -3.55 -10.14
CA ALA A 39 -1.26 -4.90 -9.67
C ALA A 39 -2.46 -5.50 -8.90
N LEU A 40 -2.46 -6.82 -8.68
CA LEU A 40 -3.59 -7.53 -8.09
C LEU A 40 -3.79 -7.20 -6.62
N MET A 41 -2.73 -7.26 -5.82
CA MET A 41 -2.81 -7.03 -4.38
C MET A 41 -1.48 -6.59 -3.78
N SER A 42 -1.53 -5.97 -2.62
CA SER A 42 -0.35 -5.66 -1.81
C SER A 42 -0.58 -5.99 -0.35
N TYR A 43 0.50 -6.39 0.31
CA TYR A 43 0.56 -6.52 1.76
C TYR A 43 1.92 -6.04 2.24
N GLY A 44 1.92 -4.95 2.99
CA GLY A 44 3.17 -4.34 3.46
C GLY A 44 2.94 -3.15 4.37
N PRO A 45 4.03 -2.58 4.91
CA PRO A 45 3.92 -1.43 5.79
C PRO A 45 3.45 -0.18 5.04
N SER A 46 2.68 0.65 5.74
CA SER A 46 2.24 1.95 5.21
C SER A 46 3.42 2.92 5.12
N ILE A 47 3.84 3.28 3.90
CA ILE A 47 4.90 4.27 3.67
C ILE A 47 4.55 5.61 4.32
N THR A 48 3.32 6.08 4.14
CA THR A 48 2.83 7.31 4.77
C THR A 48 2.89 7.23 6.29
N GLY A 49 2.50 6.09 6.87
CA GLY A 49 2.60 5.85 8.31
C GLY A 49 4.05 5.89 8.82
N MET A 50 4.98 5.29 8.08
CA MET A 50 6.41 5.33 8.40
C MET A 50 6.96 6.76 8.32
N CYS A 51 6.60 7.54 7.29
CA CYS A 51 7.03 8.94 7.17
C CYS A 51 6.51 9.81 8.32
N ARG A 52 5.25 9.63 8.74
CA ARG A 52 4.70 10.32 9.93
C ARG A 52 5.49 9.96 11.19
N ARG A 53 5.78 8.68 11.38
CA ARG A 53 6.56 8.23 12.53
C ARG A 53 8.00 8.77 12.51
N ALA A 54 8.63 8.83 11.33
CA ALA A 54 9.94 9.48 11.16
C ALA A 54 9.90 10.97 11.57
N ALA A 55 8.84 11.69 11.23
CA ALA A 55 8.67 13.09 11.66
C ALA A 55 8.60 13.23 13.19
N ASP A 56 7.94 12.29 13.90
CA ASP A 56 7.93 12.28 15.37
C ASP A 56 9.34 12.12 15.95
N PHE A 57 10.19 11.27 15.35
CA PHE A 57 11.59 11.14 15.75
C PHE A 57 12.36 12.46 15.55
N VAL A 58 12.18 13.12 14.39
CA VAL A 58 12.79 14.43 14.12
C VAL A 58 12.40 15.45 15.18
N VAL A 59 11.11 15.56 15.50
CA VAL A 59 10.62 16.50 16.53
C VAL A 59 11.25 16.21 17.90
N ARG A 60 11.38 14.95 18.29
CA ARG A 60 12.02 14.56 19.56
C ARG A 60 13.49 14.93 19.58
N ILE A 61 14.24 14.70 18.50
CA ILE A 61 15.64 15.07 18.37
C ILE A 61 15.82 16.60 18.46
N LEU A 62 14.98 17.37 17.76
CA LEU A 62 15.01 18.83 17.81
C LEU A 62 14.68 19.39 19.20
N LYS A 63 13.94 18.63 20.02
CA LYS A 63 13.67 18.95 21.44
C LYS A 63 14.75 18.48 22.39
N GLY A 64 15.88 17.93 21.89
CA GLY A 64 17.04 17.57 22.68
C GLY A 64 17.14 16.07 23.03
N ALA A 65 16.29 15.19 22.48
CA ALA A 65 16.46 13.75 22.68
C ALA A 65 17.70 13.24 21.94
N SER A 66 18.49 12.40 22.62
CA SER A 66 19.67 11.76 22.02
C SER A 66 19.24 10.62 21.08
N PRO A 67 19.63 10.64 19.78
CA PRO A 67 19.34 9.55 18.86
C PRO A 67 19.85 8.17 19.36
N ALA A 68 20.97 8.16 20.08
CA ALA A 68 21.57 6.92 20.61
C ALA A 68 20.72 6.25 21.71
N GLU A 69 19.84 7.03 22.36
CA GLU A 69 18.94 6.54 23.44
C GLU A 69 17.52 6.24 22.91
N MET A 70 17.27 6.49 21.64
CA MET A 70 15.96 6.24 21.06
C MET A 70 15.83 4.77 20.64
N ALA A 71 14.72 4.16 21.03
CA ALA A 71 14.42 2.79 20.64
C ALA A 71 14.28 2.66 19.12
N ILE A 72 14.87 1.59 18.55
CA ILE A 72 14.64 1.20 17.17
C ILE A 72 13.22 0.61 17.09
N GLU A 73 12.40 1.19 16.22
CA GLU A 73 11.02 0.76 16.03
C GLU A 73 10.85 0.06 14.68
N GLN A 74 10.06 -1.00 14.66
CA GLN A 74 9.62 -1.65 13.44
C GLN A 74 8.20 -1.17 13.09
N PRO A 75 7.83 -1.14 11.80
CA PRO A 75 6.45 -0.88 11.42
C PRO A 75 5.52 -1.91 12.06
N THR A 76 4.50 -1.43 12.75
CA THR A 76 3.48 -2.29 13.40
C THR A 76 2.20 -2.36 12.61
N ARG A 77 1.99 -1.42 11.68
CA ARG A 77 0.80 -1.35 10.84
C ARG A 77 1.12 -1.79 9.42
N PHE A 78 0.51 -2.88 9.01
CA PHE A 78 0.55 -3.39 7.64
C PHE A 78 -0.80 -3.10 6.98
N GLU A 79 -0.77 -2.80 5.68
CA GLU A 79 -1.97 -2.56 4.87
C GLU A 79 -2.13 -3.70 3.86
N PHE A 80 -3.32 -4.30 3.85
CA PHE A 80 -3.72 -5.28 2.84
C PHE A 80 -4.66 -4.62 1.84
N VAL A 81 -4.21 -4.44 0.60
CA VAL A 81 -4.98 -3.80 -0.47
C VAL A 81 -5.24 -4.80 -1.59
N ILE A 82 -6.47 -4.84 -2.08
CA ILE A 82 -6.90 -5.70 -3.18
C ILE A 82 -7.47 -4.86 -4.32
N ASN A 83 -7.02 -5.13 -5.55
CA ASN A 83 -7.56 -4.51 -6.76
C ASN A 83 -8.50 -5.49 -7.47
N LEU A 84 -9.81 -5.32 -7.24
CA LEU A 84 -10.84 -6.18 -7.85
C LEU A 84 -10.92 -6.03 -9.37
N LYS A 85 -10.51 -4.89 -9.90
CA LYS A 85 -10.41 -4.69 -11.34
C LYS A 85 -9.33 -5.59 -11.95
N ALA A 86 -8.14 -5.61 -11.34
CA ALA A 86 -7.06 -6.50 -11.76
C ALA A 86 -7.50 -7.97 -11.62
N ALA A 87 -8.16 -8.33 -10.52
CA ALA A 87 -8.73 -9.65 -10.33
C ALA A 87 -9.68 -10.03 -11.48
N LYS A 88 -10.64 -9.16 -11.82
CA LYS A 88 -11.60 -9.37 -12.91
C LYS A 88 -10.90 -9.53 -14.27
N ALA A 89 -9.90 -8.68 -14.56
CA ALA A 89 -9.13 -8.76 -15.81
C ALA A 89 -8.32 -10.07 -15.94
N LEU A 90 -7.91 -10.65 -14.81
CA LEU A 90 -7.22 -11.92 -14.72
C LEU A 90 -8.17 -13.12 -14.67
N GLY A 91 -9.49 -12.91 -14.62
CA GLY A 91 -10.47 -13.99 -14.45
C GLY A 91 -10.49 -14.63 -13.06
N LEU A 92 -9.95 -13.91 -12.05
CA LEU A 92 -9.85 -14.40 -10.67
C LEU A 92 -11.03 -13.93 -9.82
N THR A 93 -11.57 -14.85 -9.02
CA THR A 93 -12.58 -14.55 -8.01
C THR A 93 -11.91 -14.40 -6.65
N ILE A 94 -12.05 -13.25 -6.03
CA ILE A 94 -11.55 -13.01 -4.67
C ILE A 94 -12.62 -13.45 -3.67
N SER A 95 -12.23 -14.32 -2.74
CA SER A 95 -13.15 -14.86 -1.73
C SER A 95 -13.72 -13.77 -0.83
N PRO A 96 -14.95 -13.95 -0.29
CA PRO A 96 -15.53 -13.00 0.66
C PRO A 96 -14.65 -12.78 1.90
N VAL A 97 -13.97 -13.83 2.37
CA VAL A 97 -13.07 -13.74 3.51
C VAL A 97 -11.90 -12.81 3.24
N MET A 98 -11.25 -12.93 2.07
CA MET A 98 -10.15 -12.04 1.69
C MET A 98 -10.62 -10.58 1.55
N ARG A 99 -11.84 -10.36 1.04
CA ARG A 99 -12.41 -9.01 0.96
C ARG A 99 -12.64 -8.39 2.33
N LEU A 100 -13.10 -9.17 3.29
CA LEU A 100 -13.32 -8.71 4.67
C LEU A 100 -12.00 -8.43 5.41
N GLN A 101 -10.91 -9.11 5.04
CA GLN A 101 -9.59 -8.90 5.63
C GLN A 101 -8.82 -7.73 5.00
N ALA A 102 -9.26 -7.23 3.84
CA ALA A 102 -8.61 -6.13 3.17
C ALA A 102 -8.89 -4.80 3.86
N ASP A 103 -7.83 -4.02 4.13
CA ASP A 103 -7.95 -2.64 4.64
C ASP A 103 -8.50 -1.70 3.56
N LYS A 104 -8.21 -2.00 2.29
CA LYS A 104 -8.70 -1.23 1.14
C LYS A 104 -9.01 -2.14 -0.04
N ILE A 105 -10.12 -1.83 -0.73
CA ILE A 105 -10.53 -2.50 -1.97
C ILE A 105 -10.62 -1.46 -3.08
N ILE A 106 -9.93 -1.71 -4.21
CA ILE A 106 -9.97 -0.88 -5.42
C ILE A 106 -10.97 -1.50 -6.39
N GLU A 107 -12.12 -0.84 -6.60
CA GLU A 107 -13.21 -1.34 -7.44
C GLU A 107 -13.36 -0.58 -8.77
N ARG A 108 -12.94 0.69 -8.86
CA ARG A 108 -13.22 1.58 -10.00
C ARG A 108 -11.99 2.01 -10.79
N ILE A 109 -12.23 2.23 -12.12
CA ILE A 109 -11.36 3.01 -13.01
C ILE A 109 -11.90 4.44 -13.03
N GLY A 110 -11.04 5.40 -12.75
CA GLY A 110 -11.26 6.80 -13.17
C GLY A 110 -12.18 7.62 -12.29
N GLY A 111 -11.60 8.60 -11.61
CA GLY A 111 -12.19 9.91 -11.35
C GLY A 111 -13.52 9.98 -10.62
N MET A 112 -13.57 9.48 -9.39
CA MET A 112 -14.39 10.05 -8.32
C MET A 112 -13.88 9.44 -7.01
N LEU A 113 -13.30 10.27 -6.19
CA LEU A 113 -12.98 9.93 -4.80
C LEU A 113 -14.27 9.46 -4.14
N ASN A 114 -14.27 8.23 -3.62
CA ASN A 114 -15.45 7.69 -2.97
C ASN A 114 -15.67 8.46 -1.66
N GLU A 115 -16.91 8.88 -1.39
CA GLU A 115 -17.30 9.65 -0.19
C GLU A 115 -16.86 9.01 1.13
N SER A 116 -16.56 7.70 1.14
CA SER A 116 -16.01 7.00 2.30
C SER A 116 -14.56 7.37 2.61
N GLU A 117 -13.73 7.79 1.63
CA GLU A 117 -12.36 8.28 1.89
C GLU A 117 -12.37 9.71 2.45
N GLN A 118 -13.34 10.54 2.04
CA GLN A 118 -13.50 11.90 2.58
C GLN A 118 -13.96 11.90 4.05
N GLN A 119 -14.71 10.89 4.45
CA GLN A 119 -15.24 10.80 5.83
C GLN A 119 -14.19 10.31 6.83
N PHE A 120 -13.14 9.63 6.36
CA PHE A 120 -12.05 9.15 7.21
C PHE A 120 -10.99 10.24 7.48
N ASP A 121 -10.74 11.12 6.51
CA ASP A 121 -9.81 12.26 6.67
C ASP A 121 -10.44 13.43 7.45
N ALA A 122 -11.76 13.57 7.46
CA ALA A 122 -12.46 14.65 8.16
C ALA A 122 -12.62 14.42 9.69
N LYS A 123 -12.25 13.24 10.20
CA LYS A 123 -12.35 12.88 11.63
C LYS A 123 -10.99 12.83 12.36
N ARG A 124 -9.96 13.48 11.79
CA ARG A 124 -8.67 13.62 12.48
C ARG A 124 -8.33 15.07 12.76
#